data_ad0cc310417bd51fcd5047448ce581c9
#
_entry.id   ad0cc310417bd51fcd5047448ce581c9
#
_cell.length_a   1.000
_cell.length_b   1.000
_cell.length_c   1.000
_cell.angle_alpha   90.00
_cell.angle_beta   90.00
_cell.angle_gamma   90.00
#
_symmetry.space_group_name_H-M   'P 1'
#
loop_
_entity.id
_entity.type
_entity.pdbx_description
1 polymer ?
#
loop_
_entity_poly.entity_id
_entity_poly.type
_entity_poly.pdbx_seq_one_letter_code
_entity_poly.pdbx_strand_id
1 'polypeptide(L)'
;MTFEDFNFESRLQDGLSSMGYDKPTPIQEQAIPLIMQKHDLIACAQTGTGKTAAYLLPILNNIIHSDHRHLNTLIIAPTRELAQQIDQQVEGFAYFTGISSIAIYGGGDGATWDTQKKALEAGVDLMIATPGRLIAQLASGVIDLKYVQHLVLDEADRMLDMGFYDDIIRIIKNLPEKKQTLMFSATMPPRIRTLANKILKEPKEVTLSLSKPAEGIVQEAYLVHDDSKEKLLTKLLKEADYSSVIIFASTKEKVKHLGRVLPKIGLPSKAVHSDLEQNEREEILREFKNKQLKLLIGTDVLSRGIDVEGIGLVLNYDVPPDPEDYIHRIGRTARAESTGRAITFINEHDQRRFHQIEKLIGREVTKVALPEAVGKSFEYNPEKSRSARPKHNGGGKKKFFKRKPN
;
A
#
# COMPACT_ATOMS: atom_id res chain seq x y z
N MET A 1 -18.00 -21.44 6.78
CA MET A 1 -16.70 -21.86 7.33
C MET A 1 -16.36 -20.96 8.51
N THR A 2 -15.83 -21.51 9.61
CA THR A 2 -15.32 -20.78 10.77
C THR A 2 -13.82 -21.00 10.89
N PHE A 3 -13.11 -20.26 11.75
CA PHE A 3 -11.69 -20.50 11.97
C PHE A 3 -11.40 -21.83 12.67
N GLU A 4 -12.36 -22.42 13.37
CA GLU A 4 -12.25 -23.76 13.96
C GLU A 4 -12.06 -24.84 12.90
N ASP A 5 -12.64 -24.68 11.71
CA ASP A 5 -12.53 -25.65 10.60
C ASP A 5 -11.09 -25.80 10.08
N PHE A 6 -10.18 -24.85 10.37
CA PHE A 6 -8.77 -24.96 10.01
C PHE A 6 -7.95 -25.80 10.98
N ASN A 7 -8.50 -26.18 12.14
CA ASN A 7 -7.83 -26.99 13.16
C ASN A 7 -6.49 -26.38 13.61
N PHE A 8 -6.46 -25.07 13.86
CA PHE A 8 -5.30 -24.43 14.44
C PHE A 8 -5.07 -24.89 15.89
N GLU A 9 -3.84 -24.79 16.37
CA GLU A 9 -3.47 -25.06 17.76
C GLU A 9 -4.26 -24.14 18.71
N SER A 10 -4.65 -24.68 19.89
CA SER A 10 -5.60 -24.02 20.79
C SER A 10 -5.18 -22.61 21.20
N ARG A 11 -3.90 -22.41 21.55
CA ARG A 11 -3.36 -21.10 21.93
C ARG A 11 -3.44 -20.05 20.80
N LEU A 12 -3.34 -20.48 19.53
CA LEU A 12 -3.55 -19.61 18.39
C LEU A 12 -5.04 -19.28 18.21
N GLN A 13 -5.94 -20.23 18.48
CA GLN A 13 -7.39 -19.99 18.48
C GLN A 13 -7.79 -19.01 19.59
N ASP A 14 -7.19 -19.10 20.78
CA ASP A 14 -7.39 -18.12 21.86
C ASP A 14 -6.97 -16.70 21.42
N GLY A 15 -5.83 -16.58 20.71
CA GLY A 15 -5.38 -15.32 20.12
C GLY A 15 -6.37 -14.75 19.10
N LEU A 16 -6.88 -15.58 18.17
CA LEU A 16 -7.90 -15.20 17.20
C LEU A 16 -9.18 -14.68 17.88
N SER A 17 -9.68 -15.43 18.86
CA SER A 17 -10.90 -15.07 19.59
C SER A 17 -10.73 -13.76 20.36
N SER A 18 -9.58 -13.54 20.99
CA SER A 18 -9.28 -12.30 21.71
C SER A 18 -9.22 -11.05 20.79
N MET A 19 -8.87 -11.26 19.53
CA MET A 19 -8.84 -10.20 18.50
C MET A 19 -10.18 -10.03 17.76
N GLY A 20 -11.23 -10.79 18.11
CA GLY A 20 -12.55 -10.69 17.49
C GLY A 20 -12.62 -11.27 16.06
N TYR A 21 -11.81 -12.28 15.75
CA TYR A 21 -11.83 -12.98 14.47
C TYR A 21 -12.82 -14.14 14.53
N ASP A 22 -14.06 -13.93 14.06
CA ASP A 22 -15.13 -14.94 14.10
C ASP A 22 -15.21 -15.79 12.82
N LYS A 23 -15.14 -15.14 11.67
CA LYS A 23 -15.30 -15.80 10.37
C LYS A 23 -14.18 -15.45 9.41
N PRO A 24 -13.64 -16.44 8.67
CA PRO A 24 -12.62 -16.18 7.67
C PRO A 24 -13.20 -15.41 6.47
N THR A 25 -12.38 -14.53 5.92
CA THR A 25 -12.68 -13.86 4.65
C THR A 25 -12.44 -14.79 3.46
N PRO A 26 -12.98 -14.49 2.26
CA PRO A 26 -12.78 -15.34 1.08
C PRO A 26 -11.32 -15.62 0.70
N ILE A 27 -10.39 -14.66 0.96
CA ILE A 27 -8.95 -14.92 0.73
C ILE A 27 -8.39 -15.86 1.78
N GLN A 28 -8.84 -15.77 3.03
CA GLN A 28 -8.42 -16.64 4.11
C GLN A 28 -8.92 -18.07 3.89
N GLU A 29 -10.18 -18.24 3.49
CA GLU A 29 -10.76 -19.56 3.19
C GLU A 29 -9.99 -20.30 2.12
N GLN A 30 -9.51 -19.60 1.07
CA GLN A 30 -8.80 -20.21 -0.05
C GLN A 30 -7.29 -20.36 0.22
N ALA A 31 -6.64 -19.38 0.85
CA ALA A 31 -5.20 -19.36 1.00
C ALA A 31 -4.71 -20.22 2.20
N ILE A 32 -5.40 -20.18 3.34
CA ILE A 32 -4.96 -20.88 4.57
C ILE A 32 -4.75 -22.38 4.31
N PRO A 33 -5.67 -23.15 3.71
CA PRO A 33 -5.47 -24.57 3.48
C PRO A 33 -4.26 -24.86 2.58
N LEU A 34 -4.03 -24.04 1.54
CA LEU A 34 -2.92 -24.21 0.61
C LEU A 34 -1.56 -23.96 1.31
N ILE A 35 -1.50 -22.96 2.19
CA ILE A 35 -0.31 -22.64 2.96
C ILE A 35 0.00 -23.73 3.96
N MET A 36 -1.02 -24.28 4.66
CA MET A 36 -0.86 -25.40 5.58
C MET A 36 -0.36 -26.68 4.87
N GLN A 37 -0.75 -26.87 3.61
CA GLN A 37 -0.26 -27.96 2.75
C GLN A 37 1.15 -27.72 2.19
N LYS A 38 1.83 -26.64 2.60
CA LYS A 38 3.20 -26.28 2.19
C LYS A 38 3.35 -25.94 0.71
N HIS A 39 2.28 -25.56 0.02
CA HIS A 39 2.39 -25.05 -1.35
C HIS A 39 2.96 -23.64 -1.37
N ASP A 40 3.75 -23.32 -2.39
CA ASP A 40 4.01 -21.95 -2.77
C ASP A 40 2.71 -21.31 -3.27
N LEU A 41 2.51 -20.02 -2.98
CA LEU A 41 1.24 -19.36 -3.25
C LEU A 41 1.44 -17.99 -3.92
N ILE A 42 0.65 -17.73 -4.94
CA ILE A 42 0.38 -16.39 -5.45
C ILE A 42 -1.05 -16.02 -5.03
N ALA A 43 -1.20 -15.01 -4.19
CA ALA A 43 -2.49 -14.51 -3.74
C ALA A 43 -2.72 -13.09 -4.25
N CYS A 44 -3.66 -12.94 -5.19
CA CYS A 44 -4.06 -11.65 -5.73
C CYS A 44 -5.39 -11.21 -5.11
N ALA A 45 -5.34 -10.23 -4.21
CA ALA A 45 -6.50 -9.68 -3.52
C ALA A 45 -6.23 -8.25 -3.04
N GLN A 46 -7.27 -7.42 -2.99
CA GLN A 46 -7.18 -6.02 -2.57
C GLN A 46 -6.75 -5.84 -1.12
N THR A 47 -6.30 -4.63 -0.77
CA THR A 47 -6.06 -4.22 0.61
C THR A 47 -7.37 -4.27 1.41
N GLY A 48 -7.31 -4.65 2.68
CA GLY A 48 -8.51 -4.78 3.53
C GLY A 48 -9.27 -6.10 3.38
N THR A 49 -8.85 -7.02 2.52
CA THR A 49 -9.49 -8.35 2.36
C THR A 49 -9.04 -9.38 3.39
N GLY A 50 -8.11 -9.04 4.29
CA GLY A 50 -7.59 -9.96 5.30
C GLY A 50 -6.38 -10.79 4.86
N LYS A 51 -5.62 -10.35 3.84
CA LYS A 51 -4.40 -11.03 3.35
C LYS A 51 -3.39 -11.32 4.46
N THR A 52 -3.16 -10.36 5.34
CA THR A 52 -2.17 -10.50 6.41
C THR A 52 -2.48 -11.69 7.32
N ALA A 53 -3.70 -11.81 7.80
CA ALA A 53 -4.12 -12.96 8.58
C ALA A 53 -4.10 -14.27 7.77
N ALA A 54 -4.37 -14.21 6.45
CA ALA A 54 -4.38 -15.38 5.58
C ALA A 54 -3.00 -16.08 5.53
N TYR A 55 -1.88 -15.34 5.64
CA TYR A 55 -0.56 -15.97 5.72
C TYR A 55 -0.03 -16.09 7.15
N LEU A 56 -0.33 -15.14 8.03
CA LEU A 56 0.17 -15.20 9.41
C LEU A 56 -0.35 -16.43 10.15
N LEU A 57 -1.66 -16.69 10.11
CA LEU A 57 -2.27 -17.76 10.90
C LEU A 57 -1.67 -19.15 10.60
N PRO A 58 -1.60 -19.62 9.34
CA PRO A 58 -0.99 -20.91 9.06
C PRO A 58 0.51 -20.94 9.33
N ILE A 59 1.24 -19.82 9.19
CA ILE A 59 2.66 -19.73 9.53
C ILE A 59 2.85 -19.82 11.04
N LEU A 60 2.12 -19.05 11.83
CA LEU A 60 2.17 -19.09 13.29
C LEU A 60 1.84 -20.50 13.82
N ASN A 61 0.81 -21.14 13.25
CA ASN A 61 0.48 -22.52 13.59
C ASN A 61 1.64 -23.49 13.31
N ASN A 62 2.39 -23.28 12.25
CA ASN A 62 3.58 -24.09 11.95
C ASN A 62 4.74 -23.82 12.92
N ILE A 63 4.94 -22.56 13.33
CA ILE A 63 6.02 -22.16 14.24
C ILE A 63 5.80 -22.73 15.65
N ILE A 64 4.57 -22.80 16.16
CA ILE A 64 4.25 -23.34 17.50
C ILE A 64 4.85 -24.74 17.70
N HIS A 65 4.96 -25.52 16.63
CA HIS A 65 5.49 -26.88 16.67
C HIS A 65 6.97 -26.96 16.25
N SER A 66 7.66 -25.82 16.09
CA SER A 66 9.05 -25.76 15.67
C SER A 66 10.03 -25.54 16.84
N ASP A 67 11.32 -25.64 16.56
CA ASP A 67 12.37 -25.25 17.49
C ASP A 67 12.58 -23.73 17.43
N HIS A 68 12.19 -23.01 18.48
CA HIS A 68 12.23 -21.55 18.61
C HIS A 68 13.65 -20.93 18.70
N ARG A 69 14.70 -21.67 18.36
CA ARG A 69 16.10 -21.18 18.44
C ARG A 69 16.55 -20.39 17.22
N HIS A 70 15.81 -20.44 16.13
CA HIS A 70 16.25 -19.90 14.85
C HIS A 70 15.12 -19.16 14.14
N LEU A 71 15.49 -18.15 13.35
CA LEU A 71 14.56 -17.43 12.49
C LEU A 71 13.89 -18.40 11.50
N ASN A 72 12.61 -18.64 11.70
CA ASN A 72 11.78 -19.52 10.89
C ASN A 72 11.15 -18.82 9.70
N THR A 73 10.69 -17.57 9.89
CA THR A 73 9.91 -16.85 8.89
C THR A 73 10.46 -15.47 8.62
N LEU A 74 10.59 -15.13 7.32
CA LEU A 74 10.89 -13.80 6.84
C LEU A 74 9.73 -13.23 6.05
N ILE A 75 9.21 -12.07 6.48
CA ILE A 75 8.19 -11.29 5.77
C ILE A 75 8.85 -10.02 5.23
N ILE A 76 8.70 -9.75 3.94
CA ILE A 76 9.21 -8.55 3.31
C ILE A 76 8.02 -7.65 2.98
N ALA A 77 8.04 -6.42 3.49
CA ALA A 77 7.01 -5.40 3.31
C ALA A 77 7.61 -4.13 2.67
N PRO A 78 6.88 -3.42 1.78
CA PRO A 78 7.39 -2.24 1.07
C PRO A 78 7.69 -1.05 1.97
N THR A 79 6.96 -0.90 3.07
CA THR A 79 7.03 0.27 3.94
C THR A 79 7.14 -0.12 5.41
N ARG A 80 7.63 0.84 6.19
CA ARG A 80 7.78 0.72 7.64
C ARG A 80 6.43 0.55 8.34
N GLU A 81 5.47 1.36 7.90
CA GLU A 81 4.12 1.37 8.46
C GLU A 81 3.47 0.00 8.30
N LEU A 82 3.61 -0.61 7.11
CA LEU A 82 3.09 -1.98 6.91
C LEU A 82 3.87 -3.00 7.73
N ALA A 83 5.20 -2.88 7.83
CA ALA A 83 6.00 -3.78 8.67
C ALA A 83 5.57 -3.70 10.15
N GLN A 84 5.32 -2.51 10.67
CA GLN A 84 4.81 -2.30 12.04
C GLN A 84 3.39 -2.87 12.22
N GLN A 85 2.51 -2.70 11.24
CA GLN A 85 1.15 -3.26 11.28
C GLN A 85 1.16 -4.79 11.31
N ILE A 86 2.03 -5.40 10.50
CA ILE A 86 2.18 -6.86 10.48
C ILE A 86 2.71 -7.34 11.85
N ASP A 87 3.71 -6.67 12.41
CA ASP A 87 4.29 -7.01 13.71
C ASP A 87 3.25 -6.94 14.83
N GLN A 88 2.45 -5.86 14.87
CA GLN A 88 1.34 -5.72 15.82
C GLN A 88 0.28 -6.83 15.67
N GLN A 89 0.01 -7.28 14.44
CA GLN A 89 -0.89 -8.42 14.23
C GLN A 89 -0.28 -9.73 14.69
N VAL A 90 1.04 -9.92 14.48
CA VAL A 90 1.75 -11.09 15.04
C VAL A 90 1.66 -11.09 16.56
N GLU A 91 1.96 -9.97 17.22
CA GLU A 91 1.84 -9.82 18.68
C GLU A 91 0.44 -10.20 19.18
N GLY A 92 -0.61 -9.74 18.49
CA GLY A 92 -2.00 -10.07 18.85
C GLY A 92 -2.32 -11.55 18.68
N PHE A 93 -2.07 -12.13 17.51
CA PHE A 93 -2.36 -13.55 17.24
C PHE A 93 -1.48 -14.49 18.08
N ALA A 94 -0.23 -14.13 18.30
CA ALA A 94 0.74 -14.96 18.98
C ALA A 94 0.76 -14.78 20.50
N TYR A 95 -0.09 -13.94 21.07
CA TYR A 95 -0.05 -13.54 22.48
C TYR A 95 0.03 -14.73 23.46
N PHE A 96 -0.68 -15.81 23.18
CA PHE A 96 -0.69 -17.01 24.03
C PHE A 96 0.30 -18.09 23.58
N THR A 97 1.04 -17.89 22.47
CA THR A 97 1.84 -18.95 21.83
C THR A 97 3.31 -18.96 22.25
N GLY A 98 3.82 -17.81 22.72
CA GLY A 98 5.24 -17.63 23.04
C GLY A 98 6.12 -17.36 21.80
N ILE A 99 5.55 -17.21 20.61
CA ILE A 99 6.27 -16.85 19.39
C ILE A 99 6.78 -15.41 19.49
N SER A 100 8.05 -15.21 19.14
CA SER A 100 8.69 -13.91 19.13
C SER A 100 8.80 -13.34 17.72
N SER A 101 8.52 -12.04 17.56
CA SER A 101 8.68 -11.33 16.29
C SER A 101 9.53 -10.08 16.43
N ILE A 102 10.05 -9.61 15.29
CA ILE A 102 10.77 -8.35 15.21
C ILE A 102 10.53 -7.67 13.87
N ALA A 103 10.26 -6.36 13.92
CA ALA A 103 10.17 -5.52 12.72
C ALA A 103 11.48 -4.74 12.50
N ILE A 104 12.09 -4.89 11.30
CA ILE A 104 13.34 -4.25 10.90
C ILE A 104 13.12 -3.32 9.72
N TYR A 105 13.23 -2.01 9.97
CA TYR A 105 13.02 -0.98 8.95
C TYR A 105 13.96 0.22 9.15
N GLY A 106 14.12 1.06 8.13
CA GLY A 106 15.02 2.22 8.18
C GLY A 106 14.48 3.39 9.00
N GLY A 107 15.34 4.34 9.42
CA GLY A 107 15.00 5.60 10.07
C GLY A 107 14.92 5.54 11.61
N GLY A 108 15.33 4.46 12.25
CA GLY A 108 15.59 4.42 13.69
C GLY A 108 16.96 5.02 14.03
N ASP A 109 17.14 5.46 15.27
CA ASP A 109 18.43 5.88 15.83
C ASP A 109 19.32 4.67 16.17
N GLY A 110 20.54 4.94 16.67
CA GLY A 110 21.48 3.89 17.08
C GLY A 110 20.93 3.03 18.23
N ALA A 111 20.16 3.61 19.15
CA ALA A 111 19.59 2.90 20.29
C ALA A 111 18.55 1.85 19.85
N THR A 112 17.77 2.17 18.82
CA THR A 112 16.83 1.23 18.18
C THR A 112 17.58 0.04 17.58
N TRP A 113 18.72 0.29 16.95
CA TRP A 113 19.54 -0.77 16.38
C TRP A 113 20.11 -1.70 17.45
N ASP A 114 20.66 -1.17 18.53
CA ASP A 114 21.22 -1.99 19.63
C ASP A 114 20.14 -2.88 20.25
N THR A 115 18.92 -2.39 20.38
CA THR A 115 17.77 -3.16 20.86
C THR A 115 17.41 -4.28 19.89
N GLN A 116 17.34 -3.98 18.58
CA GLN A 116 17.06 -4.97 17.53
C GLN A 116 18.15 -6.05 17.49
N LYS A 117 19.43 -5.67 17.60
CA LYS A 117 20.54 -6.59 17.62
C LYS A 117 20.47 -7.56 18.81
N LYS A 118 20.18 -7.07 20.02
CA LYS A 118 20.00 -7.91 21.21
C LYS A 118 18.85 -8.90 21.02
N ALA A 119 17.73 -8.46 20.46
CA ALA A 119 16.60 -9.35 20.20
C ALA A 119 16.96 -10.46 19.19
N LEU A 120 17.70 -10.11 18.12
CA LEU A 120 18.19 -11.08 17.13
C LEU A 120 19.19 -12.08 17.73
N GLU A 121 20.07 -11.62 18.59
CA GLU A 121 21.05 -12.49 19.30
C GLU A 121 20.34 -13.41 20.31
N ALA A 122 19.24 -12.98 20.91
CA ALA A 122 18.41 -13.81 21.80
C ALA A 122 17.60 -14.88 21.04
N GLY A 123 17.45 -14.72 19.73
CA GLY A 123 16.65 -15.56 18.85
C GLY A 123 15.23 -15.03 18.67
N VAL A 124 14.79 -14.92 17.43
CA VAL A 124 13.42 -14.57 17.05
C VAL A 124 12.88 -15.58 16.06
N ASP A 125 11.60 -15.88 16.13
CA ASP A 125 10.95 -16.85 15.26
C ASP A 125 10.56 -16.23 13.92
N LEU A 126 10.14 -14.96 13.94
CA LEU A 126 9.59 -14.27 12.79
C LEU A 126 10.19 -12.86 12.66
N MET A 127 10.62 -12.53 11.46
CA MET A 127 11.15 -11.20 11.11
C MET A 127 10.30 -10.56 10.04
N ILE A 128 9.90 -9.32 10.26
CA ILE A 128 9.28 -8.47 9.26
C ILE A 128 10.29 -7.40 8.86
N ALA A 129 10.57 -7.21 7.56
CA ALA A 129 11.60 -6.28 7.15
C ALA A 129 11.25 -5.48 5.89
N THR A 130 11.74 -4.23 5.83
CA THR A 130 11.80 -3.51 4.56
C THR A 130 13.07 -3.88 3.79
N PRO A 131 13.03 -4.00 2.43
CA PRO A 131 14.13 -4.55 1.63
C PRO A 131 15.47 -3.87 1.89
N GLY A 132 15.55 -2.55 1.80
CA GLY A 132 16.81 -1.80 1.94
C GLY A 132 17.46 -1.95 3.31
N ARG A 133 16.66 -1.96 4.39
CA ARG A 133 17.19 -2.13 5.76
C ARG A 133 17.68 -3.55 5.99
N LEU A 134 16.93 -4.54 5.51
CA LEU A 134 17.35 -5.94 5.62
C LEU A 134 18.68 -6.19 4.92
N ILE A 135 18.89 -5.66 3.71
CA ILE A 135 20.18 -5.78 3.00
C ILE A 135 21.33 -5.17 3.81
N ALA A 136 21.12 -3.99 4.39
CA ALA A 136 22.13 -3.33 5.23
C ALA A 136 22.48 -4.20 6.45
N GLN A 137 21.50 -4.87 7.04
CA GLN A 137 21.70 -5.74 8.20
C GLN A 137 22.32 -7.09 7.83
N LEU A 138 21.99 -7.67 6.68
CA LEU A 138 22.67 -8.87 6.18
C LEU A 138 24.15 -8.61 5.95
N ALA A 139 24.52 -7.42 5.50
CA ALA A 139 25.92 -7.04 5.32
C ALA A 139 26.72 -6.95 6.63
N SER A 140 26.05 -6.73 7.77
CA SER A 140 26.70 -6.72 9.10
C SER A 140 26.95 -8.13 9.69
N GLY A 141 26.39 -9.18 9.09
CA GLY A 141 26.52 -10.57 9.55
C GLY A 141 25.74 -10.93 10.82
N VAL A 142 24.90 -10.02 11.32
CA VAL A 142 24.10 -10.26 12.55
C VAL A 142 22.89 -11.16 12.28
N ILE A 143 22.35 -11.15 11.06
CA ILE A 143 21.17 -11.92 10.68
C ILE A 143 21.60 -13.21 9.96
N ASP A 144 21.20 -14.36 10.50
CA ASP A 144 21.34 -15.67 9.86
C ASP A 144 20.00 -16.13 9.28
N LEU A 145 19.93 -16.23 7.94
CA LEU A 145 18.73 -16.65 7.22
C LEU A 145 18.71 -18.15 6.88
N LYS A 146 19.69 -18.94 7.30
CA LYS A 146 19.85 -20.35 6.89
C LYS A 146 18.71 -21.27 7.30
N TYR A 147 17.97 -20.88 8.33
CA TYR A 147 16.89 -21.70 8.91
C TYR A 147 15.50 -21.25 8.48
N VAL A 148 15.40 -20.22 7.61
CA VAL A 148 14.13 -19.69 7.13
C VAL A 148 13.38 -20.75 6.31
N GLN A 149 12.20 -21.11 6.79
CA GLN A 149 11.29 -22.07 6.16
C GLN A 149 10.18 -21.38 5.37
N HIS A 150 9.82 -20.14 5.74
CA HIS A 150 8.77 -19.37 5.08
C HIS A 150 9.28 -18.00 4.66
N LEU A 151 9.10 -17.67 3.37
CA LEU A 151 9.31 -16.34 2.83
C LEU A 151 7.95 -15.78 2.40
N VAL A 152 7.58 -14.60 2.90
CA VAL A 152 6.41 -13.87 2.47
C VAL A 152 6.82 -12.56 1.81
N LEU A 153 6.28 -12.29 0.63
CA LEU A 153 6.35 -10.98 -0.01
C LEU A 153 4.94 -10.36 0.07
N ASP A 154 4.76 -9.36 0.94
CA ASP A 154 3.48 -8.66 1.05
C ASP A 154 3.52 -7.35 0.25
N GLU A 155 2.42 -7.00 -0.41
CA GLU A 155 2.33 -5.90 -1.38
C GLU A 155 3.46 -5.94 -2.42
N ALA A 156 3.65 -7.10 -3.07
CA ALA A 156 4.74 -7.32 -4.03
C ALA A 156 4.73 -6.34 -5.20
N ASP A 157 3.56 -5.96 -5.71
CA ASP A 157 3.37 -4.93 -6.72
C ASP A 157 3.98 -3.60 -6.29
N ARG A 158 3.68 -3.17 -5.09
CA ARG A 158 4.23 -1.94 -4.52
C ARG A 158 5.74 -1.98 -4.35
N MET A 159 6.30 -3.10 -3.93
CA MET A 159 7.75 -3.24 -3.85
C MET A 159 8.43 -3.04 -5.21
N LEU A 160 7.82 -3.56 -6.29
CA LEU A 160 8.35 -3.36 -7.64
C LEU A 160 8.19 -1.92 -8.15
N ASP A 161 7.07 -1.26 -7.83
CA ASP A 161 6.84 0.16 -8.17
C ASP A 161 7.85 1.09 -7.47
N MET A 162 8.28 0.71 -6.26
CA MET A 162 9.34 1.40 -5.51
C MET A 162 10.76 1.05 -5.97
N GLY A 163 10.92 0.14 -6.95
CA GLY A 163 12.21 -0.23 -7.52
C GLY A 163 12.97 -1.31 -6.75
N PHE A 164 12.35 -2.00 -5.80
CA PHE A 164 13.02 -3.01 -4.95
C PHE A 164 13.23 -4.38 -5.63
N TYR A 165 13.06 -4.49 -6.95
CA TYR A 165 13.23 -5.78 -7.64
C TYR A 165 14.61 -6.41 -7.37
N ASP A 166 15.70 -5.67 -7.56
CA ASP A 166 17.06 -6.18 -7.37
C ASP A 166 17.35 -6.47 -5.89
N ASP A 167 16.79 -5.68 -4.99
CA ASP A 167 16.90 -5.89 -3.55
C ASP A 167 16.23 -7.20 -3.11
N ILE A 168 15.03 -7.48 -3.60
CA ILE A 168 14.31 -8.73 -3.35
C ILE A 168 15.13 -9.92 -3.85
N ILE A 169 15.64 -9.86 -5.08
CA ILE A 169 16.46 -10.94 -5.64
C ILE A 169 17.75 -11.14 -4.82
N ARG A 170 18.36 -10.05 -4.34
CA ARG A 170 19.56 -10.12 -3.48
C ARG A 170 19.25 -10.77 -2.13
N ILE A 171 18.12 -10.46 -1.51
CA ILE A 171 17.68 -11.08 -0.25
C ILE A 171 17.46 -12.58 -0.45
N ILE A 172 16.71 -12.96 -1.51
CA ILE A 172 16.37 -14.35 -1.79
C ILE A 172 17.60 -15.24 -1.99
N LYS A 173 18.70 -14.71 -2.54
CA LYS A 173 19.97 -15.43 -2.69
C LYS A 173 20.62 -15.85 -1.36
N ASN A 174 20.25 -15.20 -0.25
CA ASN A 174 20.75 -15.54 1.08
C ASN A 174 19.83 -16.52 1.84
N LEU A 175 18.71 -16.92 1.24
CA LEU A 175 17.75 -17.85 1.82
C LEU A 175 18.02 -19.29 1.39
N PRO A 176 17.61 -20.28 2.18
CA PRO A 176 17.66 -21.70 1.79
C PRO A 176 16.93 -21.93 0.47
N GLU A 177 17.41 -22.92 -0.29
CA GLU A 177 16.72 -23.33 -1.52
C GLU A 177 15.36 -23.96 -1.22
N LYS A 178 15.29 -24.79 -0.17
CA LYS A 178 14.05 -25.43 0.26
C LYS A 178 13.34 -24.55 1.28
N LYS A 179 12.34 -23.84 0.84
CA LYS A 179 11.45 -22.99 1.64
C LYS A 179 10.11 -22.87 0.95
N GLN A 180 9.07 -22.54 1.70
CA GLN A 180 7.78 -22.14 1.14
C GLN A 180 7.83 -20.64 0.82
N THR A 181 7.39 -20.24 -0.38
CA THR A 181 7.35 -18.84 -0.80
C THR A 181 5.92 -18.40 -1.05
N LEU A 182 5.49 -17.35 -0.37
CA LEU A 182 4.14 -16.79 -0.46
C LEU A 182 4.24 -15.38 -1.01
N MET A 183 3.55 -15.10 -2.12
CA MET A 183 3.50 -13.76 -2.72
C MET A 183 2.08 -13.24 -2.65
N PHE A 184 1.91 -12.14 -1.93
CA PHE A 184 0.66 -11.40 -1.82
C PHE A 184 0.78 -10.08 -2.57
N SER A 185 -0.19 -9.80 -3.42
CA SER A 185 -0.23 -8.60 -4.26
C SER A 185 -1.67 -8.14 -4.44
N ALA A 186 -1.90 -6.84 -4.64
CA ALA A 186 -3.22 -6.37 -5.05
C ALA A 186 -3.41 -6.57 -6.56
N THR A 187 -2.33 -6.57 -7.34
CA THR A 187 -2.32 -6.57 -8.80
C THR A 187 -1.35 -7.61 -9.36
N MET A 188 -1.54 -8.02 -10.61
CA MET A 188 -0.68 -9.02 -11.27
C MET A 188 -0.19 -8.56 -12.66
N PRO A 189 0.47 -7.38 -12.74
CA PRO A 189 1.07 -6.93 -14.00
C PRO A 189 2.21 -7.86 -14.45
N PRO A 190 2.63 -7.80 -15.73
CA PRO A 190 3.68 -8.68 -16.27
C PRO A 190 4.97 -8.71 -15.45
N ARG A 191 5.35 -7.60 -14.83
CA ARG A 191 6.55 -7.52 -13.97
C ARG A 191 6.44 -8.39 -12.72
N ILE A 192 5.26 -8.39 -12.06
CA ILE A 192 4.97 -9.23 -10.90
C ILE A 192 4.97 -10.70 -11.32
N ARG A 193 4.35 -11.03 -12.44
CA ARG A 193 4.34 -12.39 -12.99
C ARG A 193 5.77 -12.89 -13.27
N THR A 194 6.64 -12.02 -13.81
CA THR A 194 8.06 -12.34 -14.04
C THR A 194 8.79 -12.62 -12.73
N LEU A 195 8.57 -11.82 -11.70
CA LEU A 195 9.16 -12.04 -10.37
C LEU A 195 8.64 -13.37 -9.79
N ALA A 196 7.33 -13.59 -9.81
CA ALA A 196 6.69 -14.81 -9.32
C ALA A 196 7.29 -16.07 -9.95
N ASN A 197 7.37 -16.12 -11.29
CA ASN A 197 7.94 -17.25 -12.03
C ASN A 197 9.42 -17.52 -11.69
N LYS A 198 10.15 -16.50 -11.20
CA LYS A 198 11.57 -16.64 -10.85
C LYS A 198 11.79 -17.17 -9.44
N ILE A 199 10.87 -16.89 -8.51
CA ILE A 199 11.10 -17.12 -7.08
C ILE A 199 10.20 -18.18 -6.45
N LEU A 200 9.05 -18.51 -7.09
CA LEU A 200 8.13 -19.55 -6.61
C LEU A 200 8.31 -20.85 -7.40
N LYS A 201 8.03 -21.96 -6.73
CA LYS A 201 8.09 -23.32 -7.30
C LYS A 201 6.68 -23.89 -7.41
N GLU A 202 6.18 -24.09 -8.63
CA GLU A 202 4.84 -24.64 -8.91
C GLU A 202 3.73 -24.01 -8.02
N PRO A 203 3.61 -22.68 -7.98
CA PRO A 203 2.72 -22.02 -7.06
C PRO A 203 1.26 -22.34 -7.36
N LYS A 204 0.46 -22.46 -6.29
CA LYS A 204 -0.98 -22.35 -6.40
C LYS A 204 -1.37 -20.88 -6.55
N GLU A 205 -2.42 -20.61 -7.32
CA GLU A 205 -2.91 -19.23 -7.50
C GLU A 205 -4.30 -19.08 -6.88
N VAL A 206 -4.43 -18.07 -6.02
CA VAL A 206 -5.71 -17.60 -5.49
C VAL A 206 -5.92 -16.18 -5.98
N THR A 207 -6.92 -15.98 -6.81
CA THR A 207 -7.27 -14.63 -7.31
C THR A 207 -8.70 -14.34 -6.90
N LEU A 208 -8.86 -13.39 -6.00
CA LEU A 208 -10.16 -12.78 -5.80
C LEU A 208 -10.33 -11.76 -6.92
N SER A 209 -11.44 -11.87 -7.68
CA SER A 209 -11.78 -10.87 -8.68
C SER A 209 -11.66 -9.49 -8.04
N LEU A 210 -11.06 -8.54 -8.78
CA LEU A 210 -10.99 -7.14 -8.37
C LEU A 210 -12.38 -6.73 -7.87
N SER A 211 -12.52 -6.58 -6.56
CA SER A 211 -13.80 -6.21 -5.98
C SER A 211 -14.15 -4.87 -6.59
N LYS A 212 -15.35 -4.78 -7.15
CA LYS A 212 -15.94 -3.46 -7.43
C LYS A 212 -15.78 -2.63 -6.16
N PRO A 213 -15.57 -1.30 -6.27
CA PRO A 213 -15.54 -0.44 -5.09
C PRO A 213 -16.68 -0.85 -4.15
N ALA A 214 -16.42 -0.88 -2.84
CA ALA A 214 -17.43 -1.29 -1.86
C ALA A 214 -18.76 -0.62 -2.19
N GLU A 215 -19.85 -1.39 -2.17
CA GLU A 215 -21.17 -0.95 -2.66
C GLU A 215 -21.70 0.33 -1.95
N GLY A 216 -21.11 0.71 -0.82
CA GLY A 216 -21.47 1.92 -0.06
C GLY A 216 -20.74 3.22 -0.47
N ILE A 217 -19.89 3.23 -1.53
CA ILE A 217 -19.14 4.45 -1.90
C ILE A 217 -19.87 5.24 -2.98
N VAL A 218 -20.33 6.45 -2.61
CA VAL A 218 -20.81 7.44 -3.58
C VAL A 218 -19.62 8.07 -4.29
N GLN A 219 -19.53 7.85 -5.62
CA GLN A 219 -18.42 8.33 -6.44
C GLN A 219 -18.92 9.45 -7.36
N GLU A 220 -18.19 10.57 -7.34
CA GLU A 220 -18.46 11.77 -8.12
C GLU A 220 -17.19 12.28 -8.78
N ALA A 221 -17.32 12.91 -9.95
CA ALA A 221 -16.19 13.51 -10.63
C ALA A 221 -16.55 14.93 -11.12
N TYR A 222 -15.57 15.83 -11.08
CA TYR A 222 -15.70 17.19 -11.58
C TYR A 222 -14.70 17.39 -12.72
N LEU A 223 -15.19 17.87 -13.87
CA LEU A 223 -14.36 18.29 -14.99
C LEU A 223 -13.90 19.72 -14.75
N VAL A 224 -12.64 19.91 -14.37
CA VAL A 224 -12.11 21.17 -13.89
C VAL A 224 -10.71 21.45 -14.42
N HIS A 225 -10.45 22.68 -14.88
CA HIS A 225 -9.12 23.13 -15.30
C HIS A 225 -8.16 23.19 -14.09
N ASP A 226 -6.88 22.93 -14.33
CA ASP A 226 -5.89 22.83 -13.23
C ASP A 226 -5.80 24.13 -12.39
N ASP A 227 -5.95 25.31 -13.02
CA ASP A 227 -5.97 26.61 -12.36
C ASP A 227 -7.20 26.86 -11.47
N SER A 228 -8.26 26.11 -11.68
CA SER A 228 -9.52 26.23 -10.96
C SER A 228 -9.72 25.16 -9.86
N LYS A 229 -8.82 24.16 -9.80
CA LYS A 229 -8.91 23.06 -8.83
C LYS A 229 -8.90 23.53 -7.37
N GLU A 230 -8.03 24.47 -6.99
CA GLU A 230 -7.96 24.99 -5.61
C GLU A 230 -9.23 25.71 -5.21
N LYS A 231 -9.83 26.47 -6.12
CA LYS A 231 -11.07 27.18 -5.89
C LYS A 231 -12.23 26.21 -5.67
N LEU A 232 -12.29 25.13 -6.50
CA LEU A 232 -13.26 24.07 -6.33
C LEU A 232 -13.07 23.33 -5.00
N LEU A 233 -11.82 22.93 -4.69
CA LEU A 233 -11.47 22.26 -3.43
C LEU A 233 -11.92 23.07 -2.22
N THR A 234 -11.57 24.36 -2.20
CA THR A 234 -11.93 25.26 -1.09
C THR A 234 -13.44 25.37 -0.91
N LYS A 235 -14.19 25.47 -2.02
CA LYS A 235 -15.64 25.55 -2.00
C LYS A 235 -16.26 24.27 -1.42
N LEU A 236 -15.88 23.11 -1.96
CA LEU A 236 -16.41 21.81 -1.51
C LEU A 236 -16.13 21.54 -0.03
N LEU A 237 -14.90 21.88 0.45
CA LEU A 237 -14.54 21.66 1.85
C LEU A 237 -15.21 22.63 2.84
N LYS A 238 -15.61 23.83 2.37
CA LYS A 238 -16.33 24.80 3.21
C LYS A 238 -17.83 24.58 3.26
N GLU A 239 -18.42 24.00 2.21
CA GLU A 239 -19.87 23.79 2.09
C GLU A 239 -20.35 22.51 2.76
N ALA A 240 -19.45 21.55 3.01
CA ALA A 240 -19.84 20.27 3.60
C ALA A 240 -19.06 19.97 4.89
N ASP A 241 -19.77 19.47 5.88
CA ASP A 241 -19.18 19.06 7.16
C ASP A 241 -18.79 17.58 7.13
N TYR A 242 -17.57 17.30 6.69
CA TYR A 242 -17.00 15.95 6.75
C TYR A 242 -16.32 15.71 8.09
N SER A 243 -16.47 14.52 8.66
CA SER A 243 -15.82 14.10 9.90
C SER A 243 -14.29 13.99 9.74
N SER A 244 -13.86 13.53 8.58
CA SER A 244 -12.44 13.39 8.18
C SER A 244 -12.31 13.39 6.66
N VAL A 245 -11.23 13.94 6.15
CA VAL A 245 -10.96 14.05 4.70
C VAL A 245 -9.52 13.67 4.41
N ILE A 246 -9.32 12.83 3.39
CA ILE A 246 -8.00 12.64 2.77
C ILE A 246 -8.02 13.24 1.36
N ILE A 247 -6.98 14.03 1.06
CA ILE A 247 -6.75 14.62 -0.25
C ILE A 247 -5.52 13.98 -0.88
N PHE A 248 -5.68 13.34 -2.03
CA PHE A 248 -4.60 12.76 -2.81
C PHE A 248 -4.18 13.66 -3.95
N ALA A 249 -2.91 14.04 -4.00
CA ALA A 249 -2.32 14.81 -5.09
C ALA A 249 -1.16 14.02 -5.73
N SER A 250 -0.94 14.24 -7.03
CA SER A 250 0.00 13.43 -7.84
C SER A 250 1.47 13.65 -7.54
N THR A 251 1.85 14.82 -6.98
CA THR A 251 3.25 15.17 -6.71
C THR A 251 3.45 15.72 -5.32
N LYS A 252 4.67 15.54 -4.80
CA LYS A 252 5.12 16.08 -3.53
C LYS A 252 4.96 17.62 -3.47
N GLU A 253 5.25 18.29 -4.56
CA GLU A 253 5.15 19.76 -4.67
C GLU A 253 3.70 20.24 -4.49
N LYS A 254 2.73 19.56 -5.14
CA LYS A 254 1.30 19.84 -4.94
C LYS A 254 0.86 19.58 -3.50
N VAL A 255 1.31 18.46 -2.90
CA VAL A 255 1.03 18.14 -1.49
C VAL A 255 1.53 19.24 -0.56
N LYS A 256 2.79 19.68 -0.73
CA LYS A 256 3.36 20.81 0.04
C LYS A 256 2.63 22.13 -0.19
N HIS A 257 2.22 22.39 -1.43
CA HIS A 257 1.50 23.61 -1.79
C HIS A 257 0.13 23.65 -1.09
N LEU A 258 -0.67 22.59 -1.23
CA LEU A 258 -1.98 22.49 -0.58
C LEU A 258 -1.86 22.56 0.97
N GLY A 259 -0.85 21.91 1.55
CA GLY A 259 -0.57 21.97 2.99
C GLY A 259 -0.23 23.36 3.50
N ARG A 260 0.23 24.28 2.62
CA ARG A 260 0.51 25.68 2.97
C ARG A 260 -0.70 26.60 2.72
N VAL A 261 -1.49 26.31 1.71
CA VAL A 261 -2.61 27.17 1.29
C VAL A 261 -3.86 26.94 2.13
N LEU A 262 -4.24 25.67 2.33
CA LEU A 262 -5.51 25.35 3.02
C LEU A 262 -5.60 25.88 4.45
N PRO A 263 -4.56 25.79 5.31
CA PRO A 263 -4.62 26.39 6.66
C PRO A 263 -4.83 27.91 6.64
N LYS A 264 -4.24 28.62 5.66
CA LYS A 264 -4.35 30.09 5.55
C LYS A 264 -5.77 30.56 5.20
N ILE A 265 -6.60 29.70 4.63
CA ILE A 265 -7.98 30.01 4.26
C ILE A 265 -9.01 29.42 5.24
N GLY A 266 -8.55 29.04 6.45
CA GLY A 266 -9.40 28.53 7.52
C GLY A 266 -9.74 27.03 7.42
N LEU A 267 -8.93 26.25 6.69
CA LEU A 267 -9.06 24.80 6.56
C LEU A 267 -7.82 24.11 7.17
N PRO A 268 -7.78 23.91 8.52
CA PRO A 268 -6.65 23.28 9.19
C PRO A 268 -6.33 21.91 8.59
N SER A 269 -5.13 21.76 8.06
CA SER A 269 -4.70 20.55 7.38
C SER A 269 -3.20 20.32 7.59
N LYS A 270 -2.79 19.05 7.51
CA LYS A 270 -1.37 18.67 7.50
C LYS A 270 -1.06 17.87 6.24
N ALA A 271 0.15 18.06 5.71
CA ALA A 271 0.64 17.39 4.50
C ALA A 271 1.66 16.33 4.88
N VAL A 272 1.52 15.12 4.31
CA VAL A 272 2.49 14.02 4.47
C VAL A 272 3.21 13.79 3.14
N HIS A 273 4.54 13.91 3.16
CA HIS A 273 5.41 13.75 2.00
C HIS A 273 6.78 13.20 2.42
N SER A 274 7.58 12.79 1.44
CA SER A 274 8.88 12.12 1.65
C SER A 274 9.96 12.97 2.35
N ASP A 275 9.77 14.29 2.45
CA ASP A 275 10.76 15.17 3.08
C ASP A 275 10.49 15.37 4.58
N LEU A 276 9.40 14.83 5.12
CA LEU A 276 9.15 14.85 6.57
C LEU A 276 10.04 13.79 7.24
N GLU A 277 10.54 14.18 8.41
CA GLU A 277 11.13 13.22 9.34
C GLU A 277 10.09 12.18 9.76
N GLN A 278 10.55 10.99 10.08
CA GLN A 278 9.65 9.88 10.37
C GLN A 278 8.75 10.15 11.58
N ASN A 279 9.30 10.72 12.64
CA ASN A 279 8.55 11.05 13.85
C ASN A 279 7.43 12.05 13.57
N GLU A 280 7.70 13.06 12.73
CA GLU A 280 6.69 14.04 12.30
C GLU A 280 5.56 13.36 11.50
N ARG A 281 5.92 12.43 10.63
CA ARG A 281 4.96 11.68 9.83
C ARG A 281 4.07 10.80 10.71
N GLU A 282 4.64 10.08 11.66
CA GLU A 282 3.89 9.23 12.60
C GLU A 282 2.97 10.07 13.50
N GLU A 283 3.43 11.23 13.94
CA GLU A 283 2.61 12.15 14.73
C GLU A 283 1.39 12.65 13.94
N ILE A 284 1.59 13.11 12.70
CA ILE A 284 0.49 13.55 11.83
C ILE A 284 -0.54 12.43 11.62
N LEU A 285 -0.08 11.20 11.37
CA LEU A 285 -0.95 10.05 11.16
C LEU A 285 -1.72 9.68 12.43
N ARG A 286 -1.07 9.75 13.58
CA ARG A 286 -1.70 9.54 14.90
C ARG A 286 -2.78 10.59 15.20
N GLU A 287 -2.50 11.89 14.94
CA GLU A 287 -3.49 12.95 15.08
C GLU A 287 -4.72 12.73 14.18
N PHE A 288 -4.47 12.30 12.93
CA PHE A 288 -5.55 12.02 11.98
C PHE A 288 -6.38 10.78 12.41
N LYS A 289 -5.73 9.71 12.85
CA LYS A 289 -6.39 8.50 13.37
C LYS A 289 -7.23 8.81 14.62
N ASN A 290 -6.74 9.67 15.49
CA ASN A 290 -7.43 10.12 16.70
C ASN A 290 -8.47 11.23 16.47
N LYS A 291 -8.75 11.61 15.21
CA LYS A 291 -9.70 12.66 14.82
C LYS A 291 -9.35 14.06 15.35
N GLN A 292 -8.10 14.28 15.76
CA GLN A 292 -7.56 15.58 16.16
C GLN A 292 -7.23 16.45 14.94
N LEU A 293 -6.89 15.81 13.82
CA LEU A 293 -6.69 16.42 12.52
C LEU A 293 -7.83 16.00 11.59
N LYS A 294 -8.53 16.98 10.97
CA LYS A 294 -9.67 16.71 10.06
C LYS A 294 -9.27 16.51 8.61
N LEU A 295 -8.23 17.19 8.14
CA LEU A 295 -7.79 17.20 6.74
C LEU A 295 -6.35 16.70 6.63
N LEU A 296 -6.17 15.60 5.92
CA LEU A 296 -4.87 15.02 5.62
C LEU A 296 -4.58 15.11 4.12
N ILE A 297 -3.38 15.54 3.74
CA ILE A 297 -2.98 15.68 2.33
C ILE A 297 -1.77 14.79 2.08
N GLY A 298 -1.79 14.01 1.00
CA GLY A 298 -0.65 13.16 0.65
C GLY A 298 -0.62 12.69 -0.78
N THR A 299 0.44 11.94 -1.11
CA THR A 299 0.56 11.19 -2.38
C THR A 299 0.09 9.75 -2.20
N ASP A 300 0.16 8.92 -3.24
CA ASP A 300 -0.16 7.50 -3.18
C ASP A 300 0.65 6.70 -2.15
N VAL A 301 1.84 7.18 -1.79
CA VAL A 301 2.61 6.59 -0.68
C VAL A 301 1.81 6.60 0.62
N LEU A 302 0.95 7.61 0.80
CA LEU A 302 0.04 7.71 1.93
C LEU A 302 -1.09 6.69 1.85
N SER A 303 -1.72 6.51 0.67
CA SER A 303 -2.89 5.63 0.51
C SER A 303 -2.63 4.17 0.85
N ARG A 304 -1.40 3.73 0.62
CA ARG A 304 -0.98 2.34 0.72
C ARG A 304 -0.25 1.99 2.03
N GLY A 305 -0.18 2.92 2.98
CA GLY A 305 0.57 2.70 4.23
C GLY A 305 -0.18 3.12 5.49
N ILE A 306 -1.41 3.60 5.36
CA ILE A 306 -2.20 4.04 6.51
C ILE A 306 -3.31 3.03 6.77
N ASP A 307 -3.32 2.49 7.98
CA ASP A 307 -4.45 1.78 8.56
C ASP A 307 -5.44 2.81 9.13
N VAL A 308 -6.03 3.61 8.25
CA VAL A 308 -7.15 4.50 8.59
C VAL A 308 -8.27 4.23 7.60
N GLU A 309 -9.35 3.73 8.14
CA GLU A 309 -10.58 3.43 7.42
C GLU A 309 -11.75 4.27 7.99
N GLY A 310 -12.87 4.24 7.29
CA GLY A 310 -14.07 4.98 7.72
C GLY A 310 -13.93 6.49 7.57
N ILE A 311 -13.16 6.94 6.55
CA ILE A 311 -12.96 8.35 6.24
C ILE A 311 -14.23 8.90 5.58
N GLY A 312 -14.70 10.07 6.02
CA GLY A 312 -15.92 10.68 5.51
C GLY A 312 -15.83 11.08 4.04
N LEU A 313 -14.65 11.58 3.60
CA LEU A 313 -14.41 11.94 2.20
C LEU A 313 -12.99 11.56 1.76
N VAL A 314 -12.90 10.87 0.63
CA VAL A 314 -11.66 10.75 -0.15
C VAL A 314 -11.75 11.68 -1.36
N LEU A 315 -10.79 12.60 -1.50
CA LEU A 315 -10.73 13.53 -2.60
C LEU A 315 -9.45 13.31 -3.42
N ASN A 316 -9.61 12.84 -4.66
CA ASN A 316 -8.54 12.77 -5.64
C ASN A 316 -8.40 14.15 -6.32
N TYR A 317 -7.44 14.96 -5.85
CA TYR A 317 -7.11 16.24 -6.47
C TYR A 317 -6.54 16.06 -7.89
N ASP A 318 -5.89 14.92 -8.12
CA ASP A 318 -5.47 14.46 -9.43
C ASP A 318 -5.92 13.01 -9.64
N VAL A 319 -6.26 12.66 -10.87
CA VAL A 319 -6.54 11.29 -11.29
C VAL A 319 -5.26 10.46 -11.08
N PRO A 320 -5.32 9.33 -10.38
CA PRO A 320 -4.16 8.47 -10.21
C PRO A 320 -3.65 7.94 -11.55
N PRO A 321 -2.32 7.72 -11.69
CA PRO A 321 -1.74 7.17 -12.92
C PRO A 321 -2.18 5.74 -13.19
N ASP A 322 -2.38 4.95 -12.15
CA ASP A 322 -2.86 3.57 -12.20
C ASP A 322 -4.33 3.50 -11.78
N PRO A 323 -5.22 2.87 -12.58
CA PRO A 323 -6.62 2.68 -12.21
C PRO A 323 -6.83 1.94 -10.89
N GLU A 324 -5.93 1.04 -10.52
CA GLU A 324 -6.01 0.29 -9.27
C GLU A 324 -5.76 1.16 -8.04
N ASP A 325 -4.88 2.17 -8.17
CA ASP A 325 -4.68 3.17 -7.12
C ASP A 325 -5.96 3.93 -6.77
N TYR A 326 -6.82 4.14 -7.76
CA TYR A 326 -8.14 4.73 -7.51
C TYR A 326 -8.94 3.91 -6.51
N ILE A 327 -8.99 2.60 -6.70
CA ILE A 327 -9.73 1.69 -5.81
C ILE A 327 -9.10 1.68 -4.41
N HIS A 328 -7.78 1.66 -4.32
CA HIS A 328 -7.04 1.73 -3.05
C HIS A 328 -7.28 3.04 -2.30
N ARG A 329 -7.35 4.16 -3.01
CA ARG A 329 -7.64 5.47 -2.41
C ARG A 329 -9.08 5.53 -1.89
N ILE A 330 -10.06 5.20 -2.75
CA ILE A 330 -11.48 5.29 -2.34
C ILE A 330 -11.87 4.23 -1.33
N GLY A 331 -11.16 3.10 -1.27
CA GLY A 331 -11.34 2.08 -0.24
C GLY A 331 -10.98 2.53 1.19
N ARG A 332 -10.45 3.75 1.38
CA ARG A 332 -10.26 4.38 2.70
C ARG A 332 -11.56 4.96 3.26
N THR A 333 -12.55 5.24 2.42
CA THR A 333 -13.89 5.62 2.83
C THR A 333 -14.82 4.39 2.77
N ALA A 334 -15.88 4.35 3.47
CA ALA A 334 -16.80 3.24 3.65
C ALA A 334 -16.24 2.01 4.40
N ARG A 335 -17.00 1.56 5.37
CA ARG A 335 -16.97 0.20 5.96
C ARG A 335 -18.27 -0.49 5.60
N ALA A 336 -18.37 -1.78 5.88
CA ALA A 336 -19.53 -2.64 5.55
C ALA A 336 -20.92 -2.04 5.94
N GLU A 337 -20.95 -1.08 6.87
CA GLU A 337 -22.19 -0.48 7.41
C GLU A 337 -22.29 1.05 7.23
N SER A 338 -21.32 1.72 6.57
CA SER A 338 -21.33 3.19 6.40
C SER A 338 -21.16 3.62 4.95
N THR A 339 -21.95 4.63 4.53
CA THR A 339 -21.79 5.25 3.21
C THR A 339 -20.57 6.17 3.19
N GLY A 340 -19.65 5.94 2.26
CA GLY A 340 -18.50 6.79 2.03
C GLY A 340 -18.67 7.67 0.80
N ARG A 341 -17.91 8.76 0.69
CA ARG A 341 -17.89 9.64 -0.48
C ARG A 341 -16.52 9.75 -1.08
N ALA A 342 -16.42 9.63 -2.41
CA ALA A 342 -15.20 9.82 -3.17
C ALA A 342 -15.43 10.86 -4.27
N ILE A 343 -14.59 11.90 -4.30
CA ILE A 343 -14.64 12.97 -5.30
C ILE A 343 -13.34 12.96 -6.09
N THR A 344 -13.42 13.07 -7.43
CA THR A 344 -12.24 13.10 -8.30
C THR A 344 -12.27 14.32 -9.23
N PHE A 345 -11.17 15.07 -9.24
CA PHE A 345 -10.96 16.18 -10.17
C PHE A 345 -10.29 15.66 -11.43
N ILE A 346 -10.93 15.88 -12.57
CA ILE A 346 -10.44 15.48 -13.90
C ILE A 346 -10.08 16.74 -14.67
N ASN A 347 -8.82 16.86 -15.11
CA ASN A 347 -8.42 17.91 -16.05
C ASN A 347 -8.49 17.41 -17.50
N GLU A 348 -8.18 18.26 -18.47
CA GLU A 348 -8.26 17.93 -19.90
C GLU A 348 -7.35 16.76 -20.31
N HIS A 349 -6.22 16.59 -19.60
CA HIS A 349 -5.20 15.59 -19.92
C HIS A 349 -5.48 14.25 -19.26
N ASP A 350 -6.25 14.22 -18.18
CA ASP A 350 -6.50 13.04 -17.35
C ASP A 350 -7.75 12.25 -17.77
N GLN A 351 -8.55 12.74 -18.72
CA GLN A 351 -9.81 12.11 -19.13
C GLN A 351 -9.64 10.66 -19.56
N ARG A 352 -8.57 10.35 -20.31
CA ARG A 352 -8.29 8.98 -20.77
C ARG A 352 -7.94 8.06 -19.60
N ARG A 353 -7.18 8.54 -18.62
CA ARG A 353 -6.85 7.79 -17.41
C ARG A 353 -8.12 7.51 -16.60
N PHE A 354 -8.97 8.52 -16.45
CA PHE A 354 -10.21 8.35 -15.71
C PHE A 354 -11.17 7.36 -16.40
N HIS A 355 -11.22 7.36 -17.73
CA HIS A 355 -11.98 6.37 -18.47
C HIS A 355 -11.46 4.94 -18.27
N GLN A 356 -10.14 4.73 -18.07
CA GLN A 356 -9.60 3.42 -17.70
C GLN A 356 -10.06 3.00 -16.30
N ILE A 357 -10.19 3.95 -15.37
CA ILE A 357 -10.78 3.72 -14.04
C ILE A 357 -12.24 3.28 -14.19
N GLU A 358 -13.04 3.98 -14.97
CA GLU A 358 -14.44 3.61 -15.21
C GLU A 358 -14.59 2.20 -15.83
N LYS A 359 -13.70 1.84 -16.74
CA LYS A 359 -13.63 0.47 -17.29
C LYS A 359 -13.31 -0.56 -16.21
N LEU A 360 -12.36 -0.26 -15.33
CA LEU A 360 -11.94 -1.16 -14.25
C LEU A 360 -13.08 -1.38 -13.25
N ILE A 361 -13.78 -0.31 -12.84
CA ILE A 361 -14.89 -0.40 -11.88
C ILE A 361 -16.20 -0.91 -12.52
N GLY A 362 -16.24 -1.00 -13.87
CA GLY A 362 -17.38 -1.51 -14.63
C GLY A 362 -18.62 -0.59 -14.63
N ARG A 363 -18.45 0.69 -14.31
CA ARG A 363 -19.52 1.70 -14.35
C ARG A 363 -18.98 3.10 -14.63
N GLU A 364 -19.82 3.95 -15.19
CA GLU A 364 -19.53 5.38 -15.29
C GLU A 364 -19.70 6.07 -13.93
N VAL A 365 -18.79 7.01 -13.64
CA VAL A 365 -18.87 7.86 -12.45
C VAL A 365 -19.63 9.14 -12.80
N THR A 366 -20.54 9.55 -11.93
CA THR A 366 -21.34 10.77 -12.14
C THR A 366 -20.45 12.00 -12.28
N LYS A 367 -20.55 12.71 -13.42
CA LYS A 367 -19.87 14.00 -13.65
C LYS A 367 -20.79 15.11 -13.13
N VAL A 368 -20.36 15.72 -12.03
CA VAL A 368 -21.12 16.80 -11.38
C VAL A 368 -20.78 18.13 -12.04
N ALA A 369 -21.81 18.97 -12.24
CA ALA A 369 -21.61 20.31 -12.79
C ALA A 369 -20.73 21.18 -11.87
N LEU A 370 -19.82 21.97 -12.46
CA LEU A 370 -19.05 22.93 -11.67
C LEU A 370 -19.96 24.01 -11.10
N PRO A 371 -19.77 24.42 -9.84
CA PRO A 371 -20.41 25.60 -9.30
C PRO A 371 -20.03 26.85 -10.11
N GLU A 372 -20.98 27.72 -10.41
CA GLU A 372 -20.77 28.94 -11.22
C GLU A 372 -19.58 29.77 -10.73
N ALA A 373 -19.41 29.87 -9.42
CA ALA A 373 -18.30 30.60 -8.80
C ALA A 373 -16.90 30.05 -9.15
N VAL A 374 -16.79 28.78 -9.57
CA VAL A 374 -15.49 28.14 -9.89
C VAL A 374 -15.07 28.45 -11.33
N GLY A 375 -16.01 28.50 -12.25
CA GLY A 375 -15.76 28.80 -13.65
C GLY A 375 -16.48 27.83 -14.58
N LYS A 376 -16.01 27.78 -15.84
CA LYS A 376 -16.59 26.89 -16.86
C LYS A 376 -15.90 25.53 -16.84
N SER A 377 -16.69 24.48 -17.06
CA SER A 377 -16.22 23.13 -17.31
C SER A 377 -15.94 22.92 -18.81
N PHE A 378 -15.32 21.81 -19.14
CA PHE A 378 -15.15 21.31 -20.51
C PHE A 378 -15.94 20.00 -20.72
N GLU A 379 -16.07 19.58 -21.97
CA GLU A 379 -16.77 18.33 -22.31
C GLU A 379 -15.89 17.10 -21.97
N TYR A 380 -16.50 16.07 -21.36
CA TYR A 380 -15.84 14.79 -21.14
C TYR A 380 -15.71 14.02 -22.45
N ASN A 381 -14.50 13.98 -23.01
CA ASN A 381 -14.21 13.28 -24.24
C ASN A 381 -12.84 12.54 -24.16
N PRO A 382 -12.80 11.35 -23.56
CA PRO A 382 -11.56 10.60 -23.33
C PRO A 382 -10.86 10.16 -24.61
N GLU A 383 -11.57 10.07 -25.75
CA GLU A 383 -10.99 9.67 -27.03
C GLU A 383 -10.23 10.82 -27.72
N LYS A 384 -10.66 12.06 -27.57
CA LYS A 384 -9.99 13.25 -28.12
C LYS A 384 -8.73 13.63 -27.34
N SER A 385 -8.59 13.21 -26.11
CA SER A 385 -7.44 13.48 -25.24
C SER A 385 -6.19 12.70 -25.70
N ARG A 386 -5.74 12.94 -26.93
CA ARG A 386 -4.45 12.47 -27.42
C ARG A 386 -3.35 13.27 -26.73
N SER A 387 -2.49 12.58 -25.99
CA SER A 387 -1.26 13.13 -25.42
C SER A 387 -0.54 14.02 -26.44
N ALA A 388 -0.45 15.31 -26.17
CA ALA A 388 0.54 16.15 -26.81
C ALA A 388 1.92 15.66 -26.33
N ARG A 389 2.53 14.74 -27.09
CA ARG A 389 3.98 14.51 -26.99
C ARG A 389 4.64 15.85 -27.28
N PRO A 390 5.49 16.40 -26.41
CA PRO A 390 6.28 17.55 -26.75
C PRO A 390 7.07 17.20 -28.02
N LYS A 391 6.82 17.92 -29.12
CA LYS A 391 7.67 17.85 -30.33
C LYS A 391 9.05 18.31 -29.87
N HIS A 392 9.96 17.40 -29.73
CA HIS A 392 11.39 17.69 -29.60
C HIS A 392 11.80 18.36 -30.93
N ASN A 393 11.88 19.68 -30.94
CA ASN A 393 12.39 20.46 -32.05
C ASN A 393 13.92 20.24 -32.10
N GLY A 394 14.33 19.12 -32.70
CA GLY A 394 15.73 18.80 -33.03
C GLY A 394 16.16 19.52 -34.29
N GLY A 395 16.32 20.84 -34.20
CA GLY A 395 16.84 21.68 -35.27
C GLY A 395 18.17 22.32 -34.91
N GLY A 396 19.18 21.53 -34.56
CA GLY A 396 20.55 21.98 -34.37
C GLY A 396 21.44 21.58 -35.56
N LYS A 397 21.55 22.45 -36.60
CA LYS A 397 22.55 22.29 -37.67
C LYS A 397 23.96 22.25 -37.07
N LYS A 398 24.61 21.09 -37.05
CA LYS A 398 26.05 20.98 -36.80
C LYS A 398 26.80 21.64 -37.95
N LYS A 399 27.43 22.80 -37.70
CA LYS A 399 28.46 23.37 -38.58
C LYS A 399 29.72 22.55 -38.47
N PHE A 400 30.08 21.86 -39.55
CA PHE A 400 31.39 21.22 -39.71
C PHE A 400 32.47 22.31 -39.86
N PHE A 401 33.38 22.41 -38.91
CA PHE A 401 34.62 23.15 -39.04
C PHE A 401 35.67 22.21 -39.72
N LYS A 402 36.02 22.51 -40.99
CA LYS A 402 37.16 21.94 -41.65
C LYS A 402 38.44 22.48 -41.00
N ARG A 403 39.25 21.63 -40.36
CA ARG A 403 40.67 21.94 -40.07
C ARG A 403 41.45 21.82 -41.36
N LYS A 404 42.27 22.85 -41.70
CA LYS A 404 43.32 22.83 -42.71
C LYS A 404 44.56 22.17 -42.10
N PRO A 405 45.35 21.45 -42.90
CA PRO A 405 46.63 20.88 -42.46
C PRO A 405 47.74 21.90 -42.48
N ASN A 406 48.63 21.82 -41.51
CA ASN A 406 50.06 22.07 -41.62
C ASN A 406 50.78 20.96 -40.90
#